data_cfb0af081e4f3004f117db2601616207
#
_entry.id   cfb0af081e4f3004f117db2601616207
#
_cell.length_a   1.000
_cell.length_b   1.000
_cell.length_c   1.000
_cell.angle_alpha   90.00
_cell.angle_beta   90.00
_cell.angle_gamma   90.00
#
_symmetry.space_group_name_H-M   'P 1'
#
loop_
_entity.id
_entity.type
_entity.pdbx_description
1 polymer ?
#
loop_
_entity_poly.entity_id
_entity_poly.type
_entity_poly.pdbx_seq_one_letter_code
_entity_poly.pdbx_strand_id
1 'polypeptide(L)'
;MSVTSRRKAAEIVQSVAASFSECPDPRLRELLTSLVEHLHKFALEVQLTPTEWAQAMDVLAATGRFTDENRDEFILWSDTLGLSMAVDALADRRDPRATESTVEGPFWAPNSPERSFGESIAEQPGGMPLLLHGHVLDVNADASLAL
;
A
#
# COMPACT_ATOMS: atom_id res chain seq x y z
N MET A 1 6.78 24.28 -20.91
CA MET A 1 6.27 25.11 -19.79
C MET A 1 7.13 26.36 -19.62
N SER A 2 6.49 27.55 -19.48
CA SER A 2 7.21 28.82 -19.34
C SER A 2 7.89 28.97 -17.95
N VAL A 3 8.92 29.84 -17.85
CA VAL A 3 9.58 30.16 -16.56
C VAL A 3 8.56 30.72 -15.55
N THR A 4 7.62 31.54 -16.03
CA THR A 4 6.54 32.14 -15.23
C THR A 4 5.62 31.06 -14.64
N SER A 5 5.29 30.01 -15.42
CA SER A 5 4.44 28.90 -14.95
C SER A 5 5.12 28.07 -13.86
N ARG A 6 6.43 27.83 -13.97
CA ARG A 6 7.21 27.11 -12.95
C ARG A 6 7.28 27.88 -11.64
N ARG A 7 7.51 29.20 -11.71
CA ARG A 7 7.55 30.06 -10.53
C ARG A 7 6.20 30.06 -9.81
N LYS A 8 5.10 30.20 -10.54
CA LYS A 8 3.75 30.18 -9.99
C LYS A 8 3.42 28.84 -9.29
N ALA A 9 3.84 27.72 -9.89
CA ALA A 9 3.68 26.41 -9.27
C ALA A 9 4.48 26.29 -7.96
N ALA A 10 5.72 26.77 -7.91
CA ALA A 10 6.52 26.77 -6.69
C ALA A 10 5.90 27.64 -5.58
N GLU A 11 5.35 28.81 -5.92
CA GLU A 11 4.64 29.68 -4.97
C GLU A 11 3.40 28.98 -4.36
N ILE A 12 2.66 28.20 -5.18
CA ILE A 12 1.51 27.42 -4.69
C ILE A 12 1.97 26.34 -3.70
N VAL A 13 3.03 25.56 -4.02
CA VAL A 13 3.58 24.55 -3.13
C VAL A 13 3.94 25.15 -1.77
N GLN A 14 4.68 26.26 -1.78
CA GLN A 14 5.09 26.94 -0.55
C GLN A 14 3.88 27.43 0.26
N SER A 15 2.87 28.00 -0.38
CA SER A 15 1.66 28.46 0.28
C SER A 15 0.89 27.31 0.94
N VAL A 16 0.75 26.19 0.25
CA VAL A 16 0.06 25.01 0.81
C VAL A 16 0.88 24.39 1.94
N ALA A 17 2.19 24.23 1.79
CA ALA A 17 3.05 23.72 2.86
C ALA A 17 3.02 24.64 4.10
N ALA A 18 3.02 25.95 3.91
CA ALA A 18 2.91 26.91 5.01
C ALA A 18 1.57 26.83 5.76
N SER A 19 0.48 26.42 5.10
CA SER A 19 -0.82 26.26 5.76
C SER A 19 -0.83 25.14 6.81
N PHE A 20 0.13 24.22 6.77
CA PHE A 20 0.28 23.14 7.76
C PHE A 20 1.08 23.58 9.00
N SER A 21 1.61 24.82 9.04
CA SER A 21 2.42 25.31 10.17
C SER A 21 1.70 25.23 11.52
N GLU A 22 0.38 25.41 11.53
CA GLU A 22 -0.47 25.34 12.71
C GLU A 22 -0.90 23.91 13.09
N CYS A 23 -0.50 22.89 12.33
CA CYS A 23 -0.80 21.50 12.67
C CYS A 23 -0.09 21.11 13.97
N PRO A 24 -0.82 20.73 15.03
CA PRO A 24 -0.23 20.44 16.34
C PRO A 24 0.59 19.15 16.36
N ASP A 25 0.32 18.23 15.44
CA ASP A 25 1.08 16.97 15.28
C ASP A 25 2.28 17.20 14.34
N PRO A 26 3.52 17.18 14.86
CA PRO A 26 4.71 17.39 14.04
C PRO A 26 4.89 16.32 12.95
N ARG A 27 4.51 15.06 13.26
CA ARG A 27 4.65 13.97 12.28
C ARG A 27 3.64 14.09 11.16
N LEU A 28 2.39 14.39 11.47
CA LEU A 28 1.36 14.64 10.47
C LEU A 28 1.75 15.82 9.56
N ARG A 29 2.27 16.90 10.16
CA ARG A 29 2.77 18.06 9.40
C ARG A 29 3.88 17.68 8.43
N GLU A 30 4.86 16.90 8.88
CA GLU A 30 5.93 16.39 8.02
C GLU A 30 5.39 15.57 6.84
N LEU A 31 4.48 14.63 7.11
CA LEU A 31 3.86 13.78 6.10
C LEU A 31 3.08 14.59 5.06
N LEU A 32 2.25 15.53 5.49
CA LEU A 32 1.45 16.36 4.60
C LEU A 32 2.32 17.29 3.75
N THR A 33 3.37 17.88 4.33
CA THR A 33 4.30 18.73 3.61
C THR A 33 5.02 17.94 2.51
N SER A 34 5.58 16.78 2.86
CA SER A 34 6.25 15.91 1.92
C SER A 34 5.32 15.42 0.80
N LEU A 35 4.08 15.02 1.15
CA LEU A 35 3.08 14.59 0.17
C LEU A 35 2.78 15.69 -0.85
N VAL A 36 2.53 16.92 -0.40
CA VAL A 36 2.24 18.06 -1.27
C VAL A 36 3.41 18.34 -2.21
N GLU A 37 4.64 18.37 -1.70
CA GLU A 37 5.84 18.57 -2.52
C GLU A 37 5.97 17.53 -3.62
N HIS A 38 5.75 16.24 -3.30
CA HIS A 38 5.86 15.15 -4.27
C HIS A 38 4.73 15.16 -5.30
N LEU A 39 3.48 15.46 -4.89
CA LEU A 39 2.36 15.58 -5.82
C LEU A 39 2.57 16.72 -6.82
N HIS A 40 3.02 17.87 -6.35
CA HIS A 40 3.31 19.00 -7.25
C HIS A 40 4.50 18.71 -8.16
N LYS A 41 5.57 18.07 -7.61
CA LYS A 41 6.72 17.64 -8.41
C LYS A 41 6.29 16.68 -9.51
N PHE A 42 5.47 15.68 -9.20
CA PHE A 42 4.90 14.76 -10.17
C PHE A 42 4.13 15.51 -11.26
N ALA A 43 3.18 16.38 -10.90
CA ALA A 43 2.39 17.13 -11.87
C ALA A 43 3.25 17.98 -12.83
N LEU A 44 4.33 18.58 -12.32
CA LEU A 44 5.29 19.35 -13.09
C LEU A 44 6.16 18.49 -14.01
N GLU A 45 6.61 17.35 -13.53
CA GLU A 45 7.48 16.40 -14.24
C GLU A 45 6.75 15.80 -15.46
N VAL A 46 5.55 15.29 -15.26
CA VAL A 46 4.73 14.70 -16.33
C VAL A 46 3.98 15.73 -17.15
N GLN A 47 4.01 17.02 -16.77
CA GLN A 47 3.24 18.12 -17.39
C GLN A 47 1.73 17.80 -17.43
N LEU A 48 1.20 17.33 -16.28
CA LEU A 48 -0.18 16.90 -16.12
C LEU A 48 -1.17 17.93 -16.70
N THR A 49 -2.05 17.49 -17.59
CA THR A 49 -3.07 18.34 -18.20
C THR A 49 -4.34 18.40 -17.34
N PRO A 50 -5.17 19.45 -17.47
CA PRO A 50 -6.45 19.52 -16.76
C PRO A 50 -7.39 18.34 -17.07
N THR A 51 -7.35 17.81 -18.29
CA THR A 51 -8.16 16.65 -18.68
C THR A 51 -7.70 15.37 -17.96
N GLU A 52 -6.40 15.10 -17.94
CA GLU A 52 -5.84 13.95 -17.22
C GLU A 52 -6.08 14.05 -15.71
N TRP A 53 -5.93 15.27 -15.16
CA TRP A 53 -6.26 15.50 -13.75
C TRP A 53 -7.74 15.22 -13.46
N ALA A 54 -8.67 15.68 -14.29
CA ALA A 54 -10.10 15.40 -14.11
C ALA A 54 -10.41 13.90 -14.19
N GLN A 55 -9.80 13.18 -15.14
CA GLN A 55 -9.93 11.71 -15.24
C GLN A 55 -9.41 11.01 -13.98
N ALA A 56 -8.28 11.45 -13.43
CA ALA A 56 -7.77 10.90 -12.18
C ALA A 56 -8.74 11.13 -11.00
N MET A 57 -9.37 12.31 -10.91
CA MET A 57 -10.38 12.59 -9.89
C MET A 57 -11.63 11.71 -10.07
N ASP A 58 -12.05 11.45 -11.30
CA ASP A 58 -13.18 10.54 -11.59
C ASP A 58 -12.86 9.10 -11.15
N VAL A 59 -11.63 8.64 -11.37
CA VAL A 59 -11.17 7.31 -10.92
C VAL A 59 -11.15 7.23 -9.40
N LEU A 60 -10.59 8.22 -8.70
CA LEU A 60 -10.59 8.25 -7.23
C LEU A 60 -12.03 8.27 -6.66
N ALA A 61 -12.91 9.04 -7.27
CA ALA A 61 -14.32 9.07 -6.88
C ALA A 61 -15.03 7.73 -7.12
N ALA A 62 -14.68 7.02 -8.21
CA ALA A 62 -15.18 5.67 -8.47
C ALA A 62 -14.66 4.68 -7.42
N THR A 63 -13.38 4.73 -7.08
CA THR A 63 -12.76 3.92 -6.03
C THR A 63 -13.52 4.05 -4.72
N GLY A 64 -13.81 5.28 -4.29
CA GLY A 64 -14.59 5.51 -3.06
C GLY A 64 -16.03 4.96 -3.12
N ARG A 65 -16.65 4.89 -4.29
CA ARG A 65 -17.98 4.29 -4.45
C ARG A 65 -17.97 2.76 -4.41
N PHE A 66 -16.86 2.12 -4.73
CA PHE A 66 -16.70 0.67 -4.68
C PHE A 66 -16.16 0.17 -3.33
N THR A 67 -15.63 1.05 -2.49
CA THR A 67 -15.19 0.73 -1.13
C THR A 67 -16.41 0.57 -0.23
N ASP A 68 -16.50 -0.53 0.52
CA ASP A 68 -17.53 -0.83 1.50
C ASP A 68 -16.93 -1.56 2.72
N GLU A 69 -17.76 -2.11 3.59
CA GLU A 69 -17.31 -2.81 4.81
C GLU A 69 -16.52 -4.11 4.55
N ASN A 70 -16.61 -4.68 3.36
CA ASN A 70 -15.95 -5.92 2.96
C ASN A 70 -14.82 -5.69 1.92
N ARG A 71 -14.70 -4.48 1.39
CA ARG A 71 -13.80 -4.15 0.29
C ARG A 71 -13.18 -2.78 0.49
N ASP A 72 -11.86 -2.71 0.54
CA ASP A 72 -11.11 -1.45 0.52
C ASP A 72 -10.35 -1.28 -0.80
N GLU A 73 -10.97 -0.58 -1.73
CA GLU A 73 -10.39 -0.34 -3.04
C GLU A 73 -9.21 0.65 -2.99
N PHE A 74 -9.06 1.44 -1.93
CA PHE A 74 -7.88 2.28 -1.74
C PHE A 74 -6.66 1.45 -1.34
N ILE A 75 -6.86 0.40 -0.53
CA ILE A 75 -5.79 -0.57 -0.24
C ILE A 75 -5.40 -1.32 -1.52
N LEU A 76 -6.37 -1.74 -2.34
CA LEU A 76 -6.10 -2.36 -3.63
C LEU A 76 -5.25 -1.45 -4.54
N TRP A 77 -5.51 -0.14 -4.52
CA TRP A 77 -4.68 0.84 -5.24
C TRP A 77 -3.24 0.87 -4.70
N SER A 78 -3.10 0.93 -3.39
CA SER A 78 -1.80 0.92 -2.71
C SER A 78 -0.99 -0.33 -3.09
N ASP A 79 -1.63 -1.49 -3.10
CA ASP A 79 -1.03 -2.77 -3.46
C ASP A 79 -0.61 -2.80 -4.94
N THR A 80 -1.51 -2.38 -5.83
CA THR A 80 -1.27 -2.34 -7.28
C THR A 80 -0.13 -1.39 -7.65
N LEU A 81 0.01 -0.28 -6.93
CA LEU A 81 1.09 0.69 -7.11
C LEU A 81 2.37 0.30 -6.34
N GLY A 82 2.35 -0.79 -5.58
CA GLY A 82 3.48 -1.26 -4.78
C GLY A 82 3.78 -0.44 -3.53
N LEU A 83 2.90 0.50 -3.15
CA LEU A 83 3.12 1.36 -1.99
C LEU A 83 3.03 0.57 -0.69
N SER A 84 2.08 -0.34 -0.55
CA SER A 84 1.96 -1.22 0.61
C SER A 84 3.23 -2.03 0.83
N MET A 85 3.79 -2.62 -0.23
CA MET A 85 5.05 -3.36 -0.17
C MET A 85 6.23 -2.47 0.21
N ALA A 86 6.28 -1.24 -0.30
CA ALA A 86 7.33 -0.30 0.07
C ALA A 86 7.26 0.09 1.54
N VAL A 87 6.06 0.31 2.08
CA VAL A 87 5.85 0.62 3.50
C VAL A 87 6.21 -0.58 4.39
N ASP A 88 5.82 -1.80 4.00
CA ASP A 88 6.18 -3.02 4.70
C ASP A 88 7.71 -3.19 4.75
N ALA A 89 8.40 -3.05 3.63
CA ALA A 89 9.85 -3.13 3.55
C ALA A 89 10.57 -2.06 4.40
N LEU A 90 10.03 -0.85 4.47
CA LEU A 90 10.57 0.21 5.32
C LEU A 90 10.35 -0.06 6.82
N ALA A 91 9.29 -0.77 7.16
CA ALA A 91 8.97 -1.15 8.53
C ALA A 91 9.72 -2.41 9.00
N ASP A 92 10.22 -3.21 8.09
CA ASP A 92 10.86 -4.49 8.38
C ASP A 92 12.11 -4.31 9.28
N ARG A 93 12.11 -5.00 10.41
CA ARG A 93 13.18 -5.02 11.42
C ARG A 93 13.61 -6.43 11.77
N ARG A 94 13.25 -7.41 10.94
CA ARG A 94 13.55 -8.81 11.19
C ARG A 94 15.03 -9.14 10.97
N ASP A 95 15.42 -10.31 11.49
CA ASP A 95 16.71 -10.89 11.19
C ASP A 95 16.86 -11.09 9.68
N PRO A 96 17.99 -10.70 9.04
CA PRO A 96 18.21 -10.90 7.61
C PRO A 96 18.10 -12.35 7.12
N ARG A 97 18.13 -13.33 8.04
CA ARG A 97 17.92 -14.75 7.75
C ARG A 97 16.45 -15.16 7.73
N ALA A 98 15.57 -14.32 8.26
CA ALA A 98 14.13 -14.58 8.22
C ALA A 98 13.58 -14.42 6.80
N THR A 99 12.50 -15.12 6.52
CA THR A 99 11.72 -14.91 5.27
C THR A 99 11.27 -13.45 5.20
N GLU A 100 11.36 -12.85 4.02
CA GLU A 100 10.91 -11.48 3.78
C GLU A 100 9.43 -11.30 4.14
N SER A 101 9.08 -10.10 4.61
CA SER A 101 7.69 -9.72 4.84
C SER A 101 6.94 -9.56 3.53
N THR A 102 5.65 -9.72 3.60
CA THR A 102 4.76 -9.42 2.49
C THR A 102 3.42 -8.94 3.04
N VAL A 103 2.68 -8.23 2.22
CA VAL A 103 1.27 -7.93 2.52
C VAL A 103 0.45 -9.22 2.42
N GLU A 104 -0.65 -9.28 3.14
CA GLU A 104 -1.59 -10.39 3.06
C GLU A 104 -2.16 -10.51 1.66
N GLY A 105 -2.25 -11.74 1.16
CA GLY A 105 -2.80 -12.01 -0.16
C GLY A 105 -4.32 -11.79 -0.22
N PRO A 106 -4.91 -11.70 -1.42
CA PRO A 106 -6.34 -11.40 -1.60
C PRO A 106 -7.28 -12.52 -1.10
N PHE A 107 -6.74 -13.69 -0.80
CA PHE A 107 -7.51 -14.82 -0.29
C PHE A 107 -7.42 -14.99 1.22
N TRP A 108 -6.63 -14.15 1.89
CA TRP A 108 -6.59 -14.13 3.34
C TRP A 108 -7.93 -13.62 3.90
N ALA A 109 -8.45 -14.31 4.91
CA ALA A 109 -9.64 -13.87 5.63
C ALA A 109 -9.44 -14.11 7.14
N PRO A 110 -9.78 -13.14 8.00
CA PRO A 110 -9.77 -13.36 9.44
C PRO A 110 -10.75 -14.48 9.79
N ASN A 111 -10.38 -15.28 10.79
CA ASN A 111 -11.17 -16.43 11.24
C ASN A 111 -11.41 -17.52 10.18
N SER A 112 -10.46 -17.70 9.25
CA SER A 112 -10.49 -18.83 8.33
C SER A 112 -10.66 -20.14 9.10
N PRO A 113 -11.43 -21.13 8.58
CA PRO A 113 -11.66 -22.39 9.27
C PRO A 113 -10.36 -23.13 9.56
N GLU A 114 -10.19 -23.56 10.81
CA GLU A 114 -9.06 -24.41 11.17
C GLU A 114 -9.13 -25.75 10.44
N ARG A 115 -7.99 -26.29 10.08
CA ARG A 115 -7.83 -27.60 9.45
C ARG A 115 -6.74 -28.40 10.17
N SER A 116 -6.94 -29.71 10.24
CA SER A 116 -5.91 -30.61 10.77
C SER A 116 -4.77 -30.78 9.76
N PHE A 117 -3.57 -31.09 10.25
CA PHE A 117 -2.44 -31.36 9.38
C PHE A 117 -2.76 -32.51 8.42
N GLY A 118 -2.55 -32.27 7.12
CA GLY A 118 -2.86 -33.21 6.03
C GLY A 118 -4.33 -33.23 5.58
N GLU A 119 -5.19 -32.45 6.21
CA GLU A 119 -6.58 -32.29 5.78
C GLU A 119 -6.67 -31.46 4.48
N SER A 120 -7.64 -31.76 3.64
CA SER A 120 -7.90 -30.97 2.43
C SER A 120 -8.51 -29.62 2.77
N ILE A 121 -7.94 -28.55 2.20
CA ILE A 121 -8.51 -27.20 2.25
C ILE A 121 -9.47 -26.93 1.08
N ALA A 122 -9.61 -27.88 0.13
CA ALA A 122 -10.54 -27.74 -0.98
C ALA A 122 -11.95 -28.18 -0.54
N GLU A 123 -12.90 -27.25 -0.57
CA GLU A 123 -14.31 -27.52 -0.23
C GLU A 123 -15.03 -28.30 -1.32
N GLN A 124 -14.64 -28.11 -2.57
CA GLN A 124 -15.19 -28.83 -3.71
C GLN A 124 -14.07 -29.54 -4.46
N PRO A 125 -14.02 -30.87 -4.42
CA PRO A 125 -13.00 -31.61 -5.14
C PRO A 125 -13.22 -31.49 -6.65
N GLY A 126 -12.35 -30.75 -7.31
CA GLY A 126 -12.33 -30.61 -8.76
C GLY A 126 -10.92 -30.24 -9.21
N GLY A 127 -10.50 -30.76 -10.36
CA GLY A 127 -9.15 -30.55 -10.87
C GLY A 127 -8.11 -31.53 -10.34
N MET A 128 -6.84 -31.23 -10.57
CA MET A 128 -5.71 -32.07 -10.18
C MET A 128 -5.32 -31.79 -8.71
N PRO A 129 -5.19 -32.83 -7.86
CA PRO A 129 -4.78 -32.64 -6.48
C PRO A 129 -3.39 -32.02 -6.39
N LEU A 130 -3.22 -31.05 -5.49
CA LEU A 130 -1.93 -30.45 -5.11
C LEU A 130 -1.65 -30.78 -3.64
N LEU A 131 -0.48 -31.31 -3.37
CA LEU A 131 0.04 -31.47 -2.01
C LEU A 131 1.06 -30.34 -1.75
N LEU A 132 0.76 -29.48 -0.79
CA LEU A 132 1.69 -28.46 -0.29
C LEU A 132 2.21 -28.89 1.09
N HIS A 133 3.52 -28.88 1.28
CA HIS A 133 4.15 -29.13 2.57
C HIS A 133 5.34 -28.20 2.78
N GLY A 134 5.66 -27.93 4.04
CA GLY A 134 6.78 -27.08 4.41
C GLY A 134 7.01 -27.09 5.91
N HIS A 135 7.97 -26.27 6.35
CA HIS A 135 8.27 -26.04 7.76
C HIS A 135 8.36 -24.54 8.00
N VAL A 136 7.81 -24.10 9.13
CA VAL A 136 8.05 -22.76 9.68
C VAL A 136 9.12 -22.94 10.76
N LEU A 137 10.23 -22.21 10.60
CA LEU A 137 11.39 -22.34 11.49
C LEU A 137 11.63 -21.03 12.23
N ASP A 138 12.04 -21.12 13.50
CA ASP A 138 12.60 -19.98 14.22
C ASP A 138 14.05 -19.75 13.74
N VAL A 139 14.41 -18.49 13.43
CA VAL A 139 15.77 -18.14 12.98
C VAL A 139 16.87 -18.41 14.00
N ASN A 140 16.52 -18.55 15.29
CA ASN A 140 17.40 -18.81 16.41
C ASN A 140 17.30 -20.24 16.93
N ALA A 141 16.42 -21.06 16.38
CA ALA A 141 16.21 -22.43 16.77
C ALA A 141 16.24 -23.37 15.55
N ASP A 142 16.95 -24.50 15.67
CA ASP A 142 16.93 -25.55 14.66
C ASP A 142 15.63 -26.37 14.64
N ALA A 143 14.63 -25.95 15.43
CA ALA A 143 13.35 -26.64 15.58
C ALA A 143 12.25 -25.90 14.80
N SER A 144 11.36 -26.68 14.16
CA SER A 144 10.13 -26.11 13.59
C SER A 144 9.21 -25.59 14.68
N LEU A 145 8.60 -24.43 14.42
CA LEU A 145 7.54 -23.91 15.28
C LEU A 145 6.32 -24.84 15.18
N ALA A 146 5.74 -25.17 16.32
CA ALA A 146 4.41 -25.80 16.34
C ALA A 146 3.39 -24.71 15.99
N LEU A 147 2.67 -24.92 14.94
CA LEU A 147 1.53 -24.10 14.51
C LEU A 147 0.23 -24.71 15.02
#